data_aa9e2ddeeff4241a0f546d4149eff687
#
_entry.id   aa9e2ddeeff4241a0f546d4149eff687
#
_cell.length_a   1.000
_cell.length_b   1.000
_cell.length_c   1.000
_cell.angle_alpha   90.00
_cell.angle_beta   90.00
_cell.angle_gamma   90.00
#
_symmetry.space_group_name_H-M   'P 1'
#
loop_
_entity.id
_entity.type
_entity.pdbx_description
1 polymer ?
#
loop_
_entity_poly.entity_id
_entity_poly.type
_entity_poly.pdbx_seq_one_letter_code
_entity_poly.pdbx_strand_id
1 'polypeptide(L)'
;LSAIPQDLKFQGESTTVEIGDRSTIRECVTINRGTKAYGKTMVGKDCLIMAYVHIAHDCIIGDHVILVNSVALAGHVEIGDYGIVSGLSAVHQFVKIGAHVMIGGGAMVRKDVPPFITAAGEPLAYAGVNSVGLKRRNFSQEDINEIQTLYRTLYQSGKNVSQAVNRIKEMHSNRPLADFILSFIEQSDRGLIRK
;
A
#
# COMPACT_ATOMS: atom_id res chain seq x y z
N LEU A 1 6.11 14.99 15.63
CA LEU A 1 4.94 14.12 15.43
C LEU A 1 3.67 14.86 15.83
N SER A 2 2.52 14.48 15.26
CA SER A 2 1.20 15.05 15.56
C SER A 2 1.05 16.55 15.23
N ALA A 3 1.78 17.04 14.23
CA ALA A 3 1.57 18.39 13.72
C ALA A 3 0.17 18.54 13.10
N ILE A 4 -0.30 19.79 13.00
CA ILE A 4 -1.58 20.08 12.34
C ILE A 4 -1.55 19.61 10.88
N PRO A 5 -2.71 19.16 10.33
CA PRO A 5 -2.82 18.79 8.94
C PRO A 5 -2.41 19.91 7.98
N GLN A 6 -1.74 19.54 6.90
CA GLN A 6 -1.46 20.44 5.77
C GLN A 6 -2.64 20.40 4.78
N ASP A 7 -3.85 20.57 5.29
CA ASP A 7 -5.09 20.60 4.52
C ASP A 7 -5.78 21.96 4.70
N LEU A 8 -6.08 22.64 3.60
CA LEU A 8 -6.76 23.93 3.60
C LEU A 8 -8.17 23.88 4.22
N LYS A 9 -8.78 22.70 4.33
CA LYS A 9 -10.10 22.51 4.94
C LYS A 9 -10.03 22.29 6.46
N PHE A 10 -8.84 22.11 7.03
CA PHE A 10 -8.69 21.89 8.46
C PHE A 10 -9.07 23.15 9.24
N GLN A 11 -9.99 23.02 10.19
CA GLN A 11 -10.54 24.13 10.98
C GLN A 11 -10.18 24.09 12.48
N GLY A 12 -9.18 23.27 12.85
CA GLY A 12 -8.74 23.15 14.24
C GLY A 12 -9.45 22.04 15.03
N GLU A 13 -10.12 21.11 14.36
CA GLU A 13 -10.79 19.99 15.00
C GLU A 13 -9.84 19.12 15.83
N SER A 14 -10.39 18.54 16.92
CA SER A 14 -9.62 17.67 17.80
C SER A 14 -9.45 16.29 17.14
N THR A 15 -8.24 16.02 16.68
CA THR A 15 -7.87 14.79 15.97
C THR A 15 -6.54 14.25 16.48
N THR A 16 -6.20 13.00 16.18
CA THR A 16 -5.07 12.29 16.77
C THR A 16 -4.09 11.73 15.75
N VAL A 17 -2.92 11.32 16.25
CA VAL A 17 -2.02 10.35 15.64
C VAL A 17 -1.95 9.15 16.58
N GLU A 18 -2.18 7.96 16.07
CA GLU A 18 -2.05 6.71 16.78
C GLU A 18 -0.89 5.90 16.20
N ILE A 19 0.01 5.43 17.06
CA ILE A 19 1.18 4.65 16.65
C ILE A 19 1.18 3.35 17.45
N GLY A 20 1.18 2.24 16.73
CA GLY A 20 1.19 0.90 17.31
C GLY A 20 2.52 0.54 17.97
N ASP A 21 2.46 -0.46 18.85
CA ASP A 21 3.58 -0.93 19.65
C ASP A 21 4.80 -1.34 18.81
N ARG A 22 5.99 -1.18 19.38
CA ARG A 22 7.28 -1.59 18.83
C ARG A 22 7.64 -0.95 17.49
N SER A 23 6.87 0.04 17.03
CA SER A 23 7.20 0.78 15.82
C SER A 23 8.37 1.72 16.06
N THR A 24 9.34 1.69 15.14
CA THR A 24 10.54 2.53 15.17
C THR A 24 10.37 3.71 14.25
N ILE A 25 10.46 4.92 14.81
CA ILE A 25 10.39 6.18 14.06
C ILE A 25 11.74 6.86 14.15
N ARG A 26 12.36 7.09 13.00
CA ARG A 26 13.70 7.67 12.91
C ARG A 26 13.65 9.20 12.88
N GLU A 27 14.82 9.78 12.75
CA GLU A 27 15.04 11.21 12.81
C GLU A 27 14.36 11.99 11.68
N CYS A 28 13.92 13.19 11.98
CA CYS A 28 13.26 14.12 11.05
C CYS A 28 11.98 13.58 10.39
N VAL A 29 11.36 12.55 10.95
CA VAL A 29 10.05 12.07 10.50
C VAL A 29 8.96 13.07 10.91
N THR A 30 8.06 13.36 9.97
CA THR A 30 6.87 14.17 10.23
C THR A 30 5.61 13.34 10.02
N ILE A 31 4.69 13.38 11.01
CA ILE A 31 3.37 12.74 10.92
C ILE A 31 2.33 13.79 11.31
N ASN A 32 1.43 14.12 10.41
CA ASN A 32 0.30 14.99 10.69
C ASN A 32 -0.85 14.20 11.33
N ARG A 33 -1.58 14.82 12.25
CA ARG A 33 -2.80 14.24 12.80
C ARG A 33 -3.91 14.22 11.74
N GLY A 34 -4.98 13.47 11.99
CA GLY A 34 -6.10 13.37 11.06
C GLY A 34 -6.87 14.68 10.90
N THR A 35 -7.79 14.69 9.94
CA THR A 35 -8.79 15.74 9.76
C THR A 35 -10.16 15.23 10.23
N LYS A 36 -11.20 16.03 10.02
CA LYS A 36 -12.60 15.64 10.28
C LYS A 36 -13.01 14.36 9.53
N ALA A 37 -12.30 13.99 8.44
CA ALA A 37 -12.67 12.85 7.60
C ALA A 37 -12.54 11.51 8.34
N TYR A 38 -11.37 11.26 8.99
CA TYR A 38 -11.13 10.02 9.75
C TYR A 38 -10.86 10.28 11.24
N GLY A 39 -10.66 11.53 11.63
CA GLY A 39 -10.37 11.91 13.01
C GLY A 39 -8.96 11.53 13.47
N LYS A 40 -8.22 10.75 12.72
CA LYS A 40 -6.88 10.27 13.08
C LYS A 40 -6.01 9.87 11.90
N THR A 41 -4.70 9.90 12.12
CA THR A 41 -3.69 9.22 11.29
C THR A 41 -3.18 8.03 12.07
N MET A 42 -3.06 6.86 11.43
CA MET A 42 -2.70 5.62 12.09
C MET A 42 -1.42 5.02 11.51
N VAL A 43 -0.52 4.58 12.39
CA VAL A 43 0.62 3.73 12.07
C VAL A 43 0.49 2.47 12.90
N GLY A 44 0.50 1.31 12.27
CA GLY A 44 0.40 0.00 12.91
C GLY A 44 1.60 -0.33 13.79
N LYS A 45 1.65 -1.56 14.28
CA LYS A 45 2.74 -2.08 15.13
C LYS A 45 3.90 -2.62 14.30
N ASP A 46 5.07 -2.73 14.95
CA ASP A 46 6.29 -3.30 14.36
C ASP A 46 6.72 -2.62 13.04
N CYS A 47 6.34 -1.36 12.82
CA CYS A 47 6.70 -0.58 11.64
C CYS A 47 8.11 0.01 11.75
N LEU A 48 8.78 0.20 10.62
CA LEU A 48 10.02 0.95 10.51
C LEU A 48 9.82 2.17 9.61
N ILE A 49 9.76 3.35 10.23
CA ILE A 49 9.63 4.63 9.55
C ILE A 49 10.99 5.31 9.57
N MET A 50 11.68 5.28 8.42
CA MET A 50 13.06 5.76 8.32
C MET A 50 13.14 7.29 8.25
N ALA A 51 14.36 7.80 8.27
CA ALA A 51 14.61 9.24 8.35
C ALA A 51 13.98 10.03 7.21
N TYR A 52 13.50 11.23 7.55
CA TYR A 52 12.87 12.20 6.62
C TYR A 52 11.59 11.72 5.95
N VAL A 53 10.95 10.66 6.43
CA VAL A 53 9.63 10.24 5.95
C VAL A 53 8.59 11.27 6.36
N HIS A 54 7.67 11.58 5.43
CA HIS A 54 6.48 12.38 5.68
C HIS A 54 5.22 11.52 5.56
N ILE A 55 4.38 11.52 6.60
CA ILE A 55 3.04 10.92 6.60
C ILE A 55 2.03 12.04 6.81
N ALA A 56 1.25 12.35 5.78
CA ALA A 56 0.20 13.36 5.85
C ALA A 56 -1.01 12.86 6.66
N HIS A 57 -2.01 13.72 6.78
CA HIS A 57 -3.24 13.49 7.54
C HIS A 57 -4.07 12.31 7.01
N ASP A 58 -4.81 11.67 7.91
CA ASP A 58 -5.77 10.59 7.59
C ASP A 58 -5.15 9.38 6.88
N CYS A 59 -3.83 9.20 6.93
CA CYS A 59 -3.19 7.99 6.43
C CYS A 59 -3.45 6.81 7.37
N ILE A 60 -3.61 5.62 6.79
CA ILE A 60 -3.76 4.34 7.50
C ILE A 60 -2.62 3.43 7.09
N ILE A 61 -1.65 3.22 7.98
CA ILE A 61 -0.49 2.37 7.76
C ILE A 61 -0.67 1.09 8.58
N GLY A 62 -0.66 -0.06 7.91
CA GLY A 62 -0.79 -1.37 8.53
C GLY A 62 0.40 -1.79 9.38
N ASP A 63 0.40 -3.03 9.82
CA ASP A 63 1.45 -3.62 10.64
C ASP A 63 2.69 -3.99 9.82
N HIS A 64 3.87 -3.97 10.44
CA HIS A 64 5.15 -4.37 9.83
C HIS A 64 5.52 -3.61 8.55
N VAL A 65 4.97 -2.41 8.34
CA VAL A 65 5.27 -1.58 7.17
C VAL A 65 6.65 -0.95 7.30
N ILE A 66 7.35 -0.87 6.18
CA ILE A 66 8.64 -0.18 6.08
C ILE A 66 8.52 1.00 5.11
N LEU A 67 8.68 2.21 5.63
CA LEU A 67 8.83 3.41 4.82
C LEU A 67 10.31 3.81 4.83
N VAL A 68 10.96 3.71 3.69
CA VAL A 68 12.39 3.97 3.55
C VAL A 68 12.64 5.49 3.46
N ASN A 69 13.87 5.91 3.66
CA ASN A 69 14.25 7.32 3.74
C ASN A 69 13.58 8.22 2.70
N SER A 70 13.08 9.36 3.16
CA SER A 70 12.48 10.41 2.31
C SER A 70 11.25 9.97 1.51
N VAL A 71 10.54 8.96 1.95
CA VAL A 71 9.20 8.63 1.41
C VAL A 71 8.22 9.72 1.83
N ALA A 72 7.39 10.19 0.89
CA ALA A 72 6.33 11.14 1.16
C ALA A 72 4.95 10.52 0.85
N LEU A 73 4.11 10.44 1.86
CA LEU A 73 2.71 10.02 1.72
C LEU A 73 1.81 11.24 1.80
N ALA A 74 1.02 11.47 0.76
CA ALA A 74 -0.04 12.50 0.78
C ALA A 74 -1.24 12.03 1.63
N GLY A 75 -2.22 12.91 1.86
CA GLY A 75 -3.38 12.59 2.71
C GLY A 75 -4.18 11.38 2.24
N HIS A 76 -4.78 10.66 3.20
CA HIS A 76 -5.65 9.51 2.96
C HIS A 76 -5.00 8.32 2.24
N VAL A 77 -3.68 8.18 2.31
CA VAL A 77 -2.99 6.99 1.78
C VAL A 77 -3.20 5.82 2.72
N GLU A 78 -3.52 4.68 2.14
CA GLU A 78 -3.64 3.41 2.87
C GLU A 78 -2.51 2.47 2.44
N ILE A 79 -1.82 1.85 3.40
CA ILE A 79 -0.79 0.83 3.14
C ILE A 79 -1.10 -0.40 3.97
N GLY A 80 -1.31 -1.52 3.31
CA GLY A 80 -1.56 -2.81 3.96
C GLY A 80 -0.32 -3.39 4.63
N ASP A 81 -0.53 -4.39 5.48
CA ASP A 81 0.51 -5.03 6.27
C ASP A 81 1.70 -5.49 5.43
N TYR A 82 2.89 -5.39 6.01
CA TYR A 82 4.15 -5.77 5.35
C TYR A 82 4.45 -5.03 4.05
N GLY A 83 3.77 -3.91 3.79
CA GLY A 83 4.10 -3.04 2.66
C GLY A 83 5.48 -2.40 2.82
N ILE A 84 6.25 -2.35 1.74
CA ILE A 84 7.55 -1.66 1.71
C ILE A 84 7.51 -0.59 0.63
N VAL A 85 7.72 0.66 1.02
CA VAL A 85 7.86 1.77 0.08
C VAL A 85 9.31 2.22 0.10
N SER A 86 10.03 2.01 -0.99
CA SER A 86 11.46 2.32 -1.07
C SER A 86 11.73 3.82 -1.15
N GLY A 87 12.95 4.18 -0.80
CA GLY A 87 13.36 5.57 -0.61
C GLY A 87 13.10 6.50 -1.78
N LEU A 88 12.91 7.80 -1.47
CA LEU A 88 12.64 8.86 -2.44
C LEU A 88 11.35 8.68 -3.25
N SER A 89 10.44 7.84 -2.77
CA SER A 89 9.13 7.61 -3.42
C SER A 89 8.08 8.57 -2.87
N ALA A 90 7.13 8.96 -3.73
CA ALA A 90 5.99 9.78 -3.34
C ALA A 90 4.67 9.09 -3.71
N VAL A 91 3.73 9.09 -2.77
CA VAL A 91 2.42 8.46 -2.93
C VAL A 91 1.34 9.51 -2.97
N HIS A 92 0.56 9.53 -4.05
CA HIS A 92 -0.52 10.50 -4.26
C HIS A 92 -1.67 10.23 -3.28
N GLN A 93 -2.40 11.30 -2.93
CA GLN A 93 -3.56 11.21 -2.02
C GLN A 93 -4.58 10.17 -2.46
N PHE A 94 -5.20 9.50 -1.48
CA PHE A 94 -6.21 8.45 -1.65
C PHE A 94 -5.72 7.18 -2.36
N VAL A 95 -4.42 7.02 -2.56
CA VAL A 95 -3.87 5.77 -3.11
C VAL A 95 -3.88 4.68 -2.04
N LYS A 96 -4.27 3.48 -2.46
CA LYS A 96 -4.19 2.25 -1.66
C LYS A 96 -3.04 1.38 -2.15
N ILE A 97 -2.19 0.96 -1.23
CA ILE A 97 -1.10 -0.01 -1.46
C ILE A 97 -1.44 -1.27 -0.67
N GLY A 98 -1.62 -2.37 -1.35
CA GLY A 98 -2.01 -3.64 -0.75
C GLY A 98 -0.93 -4.25 0.16
N ALA A 99 -1.31 -5.27 0.92
CA ALA A 99 -0.40 -5.98 1.80
C ALA A 99 0.73 -6.69 1.02
N HIS A 100 1.89 -6.84 1.65
CA HIS A 100 3.08 -7.52 1.09
C HIS A 100 3.62 -6.92 -0.22
N VAL A 101 3.25 -5.69 -0.54
CA VAL A 101 3.76 -4.97 -1.73
C VAL A 101 5.19 -4.49 -1.50
N MET A 102 5.98 -4.47 -2.56
CA MET A 102 7.28 -3.81 -2.64
C MET A 102 7.22 -2.73 -3.71
N ILE A 103 7.35 -1.46 -3.32
CA ILE A 103 7.50 -0.33 -4.25
C ILE A 103 8.98 -0.05 -4.46
N GLY A 104 9.42 0.02 -5.72
CA GLY A 104 10.79 0.39 -6.08
C GLY A 104 11.13 1.83 -5.68
N GLY A 105 12.42 2.12 -5.53
CA GLY A 105 12.89 3.46 -5.14
C GLY A 105 12.60 4.53 -6.19
N GLY A 106 12.40 5.77 -5.74
CA GLY A 106 12.13 6.92 -6.61
C GLY A 106 10.75 6.89 -7.30
N ALA A 107 9.83 6.05 -6.84
CA ALA A 107 8.56 5.84 -7.51
C ALA A 107 7.55 6.97 -7.26
N MET A 108 6.83 7.35 -8.32
CA MET A 108 5.64 8.22 -8.24
C MET A 108 4.37 7.37 -8.28
N VAL A 109 3.81 7.05 -7.11
CA VAL A 109 2.65 6.16 -6.98
C VAL A 109 1.36 6.97 -7.12
N ARG A 110 0.71 6.89 -8.27
CA ARG A 110 -0.50 7.68 -8.60
C ARG A 110 -1.78 6.85 -8.68
N LYS A 111 -1.65 5.53 -8.64
CA LYS A 111 -2.74 4.56 -8.73
C LYS A 111 -2.57 3.49 -7.67
N ASP A 112 -3.65 2.77 -7.41
CA ASP A 112 -3.67 1.70 -6.43
C ASP A 112 -2.77 0.55 -6.85
N VAL A 113 -2.05 0.00 -5.88
CA VAL A 113 -1.10 -1.10 -6.07
C VAL A 113 -1.63 -2.33 -5.37
N PRO A 114 -2.07 -3.35 -6.12
CA PRO A 114 -2.70 -4.53 -5.51
C PRO A 114 -1.69 -5.37 -4.71
N PRO A 115 -2.15 -6.21 -3.75
CA PRO A 115 -1.30 -6.91 -2.79
C PRO A 115 -0.32 -7.89 -3.43
N PHE A 116 0.72 -8.31 -2.71
CA PHE A 116 1.69 -9.36 -3.02
C PHE A 116 2.65 -9.07 -4.19
N ILE A 117 2.66 -7.89 -4.77
CA ILE A 117 3.46 -7.59 -5.96
C ILE A 117 4.67 -6.69 -5.67
N THR A 118 5.59 -6.71 -6.59
CA THR A 118 6.59 -5.67 -6.79
C THR A 118 6.08 -4.71 -7.85
N ALA A 119 6.13 -3.42 -7.56
CA ALA A 119 5.85 -2.36 -8.52
C ALA A 119 7.10 -1.48 -8.69
N ALA A 120 7.51 -1.25 -9.92
CA ALA A 120 8.73 -0.49 -10.24
C ALA A 120 8.62 0.17 -11.62
N GLY A 121 9.60 0.99 -11.95
CA GLY A 121 9.68 1.67 -13.26
C GLY A 121 9.08 3.07 -13.26
N GLU A 122 9.28 3.78 -14.36
CA GLU A 122 8.71 5.11 -14.66
C GLU A 122 8.07 5.05 -16.05
N PRO A 123 6.74 5.13 -16.14
CA PRO A 123 5.77 5.19 -15.04
C PRO A 123 5.74 3.90 -14.20
N LEU A 124 5.29 4.00 -12.93
CA LEU A 124 5.18 2.85 -12.04
C LEU A 124 4.26 1.78 -12.62
N ALA A 125 4.76 0.54 -12.70
CA ALA A 125 4.07 -0.58 -13.31
C ALA A 125 4.26 -1.87 -12.51
N TYR A 126 3.43 -2.88 -12.80
CA TYR A 126 3.58 -4.22 -12.26
C TYR A 126 4.89 -4.86 -12.74
N ALA A 127 5.78 -5.19 -11.82
CA ALA A 127 7.09 -5.79 -12.09
C ALA A 127 7.18 -7.28 -11.67
N GLY A 128 6.05 -7.88 -11.30
CA GLY A 128 5.97 -9.28 -10.88
C GLY A 128 5.47 -9.45 -9.46
N VAL A 129 5.33 -10.71 -9.04
CA VAL A 129 4.98 -11.06 -7.66
C VAL A 129 6.20 -10.86 -6.75
N ASN A 130 6.02 -10.32 -5.56
CA ASN A 130 7.06 -10.12 -4.54
C ASN A 130 7.48 -11.47 -3.91
N SER A 131 7.90 -12.42 -4.74
CA SER A 131 8.20 -13.80 -4.31
C SER A 131 9.26 -13.87 -3.21
N VAL A 132 10.25 -12.98 -3.23
CA VAL A 132 11.30 -12.93 -2.20
C VAL A 132 10.70 -12.51 -0.85
N GLY A 133 9.89 -11.45 -0.84
CA GLY A 133 9.23 -10.98 0.37
C GLY A 133 8.26 -12.01 0.93
N LEU A 134 7.50 -12.68 0.09
CA LEU A 134 6.55 -13.72 0.48
C LEU A 134 7.27 -14.93 1.09
N LYS A 135 8.36 -15.43 0.46
CA LYS A 135 9.18 -16.53 1.02
C LYS A 135 9.75 -16.19 2.41
N ARG A 136 10.23 -14.97 2.60
CA ARG A 136 10.73 -14.50 3.91
C ARG A 136 9.65 -14.46 4.99
N ARG A 137 8.37 -14.43 4.60
CA ARG A 137 7.20 -14.43 5.48
C ARG A 137 6.49 -15.78 5.52
N ASN A 138 7.20 -16.85 5.12
CA ASN A 138 6.75 -18.25 5.18
C ASN A 138 5.52 -18.59 4.31
N PHE A 139 5.26 -17.82 3.24
CA PHE A 139 4.31 -18.27 2.23
C PHE A 139 4.82 -19.53 1.54
N SER A 140 3.95 -20.51 1.36
CA SER A 140 4.31 -21.73 0.66
C SER A 140 4.62 -21.47 -0.81
N GLN A 141 5.33 -22.40 -1.46
CA GLN A 141 5.56 -22.28 -2.90
C GLN A 141 4.23 -22.41 -3.68
N GLU A 142 3.27 -23.11 -3.15
CA GLU A 142 1.92 -23.27 -3.71
C GLU A 142 1.16 -21.95 -3.67
N ASP A 143 1.17 -21.22 -2.54
CA ASP A 143 0.57 -19.89 -2.42
C ASP A 143 1.20 -18.91 -3.42
N ILE A 144 2.52 -18.92 -3.53
CA ILE A 144 3.25 -18.04 -4.46
C ILE A 144 2.87 -18.35 -5.91
N ASN A 145 2.75 -19.61 -6.27
CA ASN A 145 2.34 -20.06 -7.61
C ASN A 145 0.88 -19.67 -7.90
N GLU A 146 0.00 -19.79 -6.91
CA GLU A 146 -1.38 -19.32 -7.02
C GLU A 146 -1.43 -17.82 -7.29
N ILE A 147 -0.76 -17.01 -6.46
CA ILE A 147 -0.68 -15.56 -6.63
C ILE A 147 -0.13 -15.21 -8.04
N GLN A 148 0.92 -15.90 -8.49
CA GLN A 148 1.46 -15.68 -9.85
C GLN A 148 0.43 -15.96 -10.94
N THR A 149 -0.38 -17.00 -10.79
CA THR A 149 -1.42 -17.38 -11.75
C THR A 149 -2.52 -16.31 -11.80
N LEU A 150 -2.96 -15.80 -10.63
CA LEU A 150 -3.93 -14.72 -10.53
C LEU A 150 -3.44 -13.45 -11.23
N TYR A 151 -2.18 -13.05 -11.00
CA TYR A 151 -1.60 -11.86 -11.63
C TYR A 151 -1.30 -12.04 -13.13
N ARG A 152 -0.99 -13.24 -13.59
CA ARG A 152 -0.95 -13.52 -15.04
C ARG A 152 -2.32 -13.31 -15.67
N THR A 153 -3.38 -13.78 -15.03
CA THR A 153 -4.75 -13.56 -15.51
C THR A 153 -5.10 -12.08 -15.53
N LEU A 154 -4.74 -11.34 -14.48
CA LEU A 154 -5.05 -9.90 -14.37
C LEU A 154 -4.28 -9.05 -15.40
N TYR A 155 -2.98 -9.28 -15.57
CA TYR A 155 -2.11 -8.39 -16.34
C TYR A 155 -1.62 -8.94 -17.68
N GLN A 156 -1.71 -10.25 -17.94
CA GLN A 156 -1.08 -10.87 -19.12
C GLN A 156 -2.07 -11.62 -20.03
N SER A 157 -3.36 -11.64 -19.69
CA SER A 157 -4.38 -12.34 -20.49
C SER A 157 -4.90 -11.57 -21.70
N GLY A 158 -4.47 -10.33 -21.91
CA GLY A 158 -5.01 -9.45 -22.95
C GLY A 158 -6.42 -8.91 -22.67
N LYS A 159 -6.97 -9.21 -21.48
CA LYS A 159 -8.30 -8.77 -21.03
C LYS A 159 -8.22 -7.41 -20.32
N ASN A 160 -9.32 -6.68 -20.31
CA ASN A 160 -9.45 -5.55 -19.40
C ASN A 160 -9.64 -6.04 -17.94
N VAL A 161 -9.49 -5.13 -16.97
CA VAL A 161 -9.53 -5.49 -15.53
C VAL A 161 -10.84 -6.19 -15.17
N SER A 162 -11.99 -5.69 -15.62
CA SER A 162 -13.30 -6.30 -15.30
C SER A 162 -13.44 -7.71 -15.85
N GLN A 163 -13.00 -7.96 -17.08
CA GLN A 163 -13.00 -9.29 -17.68
C GLN A 163 -12.04 -10.24 -16.97
N ALA A 164 -10.86 -9.75 -16.55
CA ALA A 164 -9.89 -10.53 -15.82
C ALA A 164 -10.42 -10.91 -14.42
N VAL A 165 -11.05 -9.96 -13.72
CA VAL A 165 -11.71 -10.18 -12.43
C VAL A 165 -12.81 -11.27 -12.54
N ASN A 166 -13.69 -11.17 -13.53
CA ASN A 166 -14.71 -12.21 -13.75
C ASN A 166 -14.08 -13.58 -13.98
N ARG A 167 -13.01 -13.64 -14.78
CA ARG A 167 -12.30 -14.89 -15.04
C ARG A 167 -11.65 -15.47 -13.78
N ILE A 168 -11.07 -14.62 -12.92
CA ILE A 168 -10.52 -15.04 -11.64
C ILE A 168 -11.63 -15.62 -10.74
N LYS A 169 -12.78 -14.95 -10.64
CA LYS A 169 -13.95 -15.42 -9.88
C LYS A 169 -14.44 -16.80 -10.34
N GLU A 170 -14.49 -17.02 -11.66
CA GLU A 170 -14.90 -18.31 -12.24
C GLU A 170 -13.90 -19.46 -11.92
N MET A 171 -12.59 -19.18 -11.99
CA MET A 171 -11.55 -20.21 -11.87
C MET A 171 -11.11 -20.50 -10.43
N HIS A 172 -11.25 -19.52 -9.54
CA HIS A 172 -10.69 -19.54 -8.19
C HIS A 172 -11.74 -19.21 -7.11
N SER A 173 -13.00 -19.66 -7.29
CA SER A 173 -14.03 -19.47 -6.26
C SER A 173 -13.63 -20.15 -4.94
N ASN A 174 -13.88 -19.46 -3.82
CA ASN A 174 -13.55 -19.89 -2.46
C ASN A 174 -12.06 -20.14 -2.19
N ARG A 175 -11.17 -19.40 -2.82
CA ARG A 175 -9.74 -19.39 -2.56
C ARG A 175 -9.36 -18.15 -1.79
N PRO A 176 -8.86 -18.22 -0.53
CA PRO A 176 -8.60 -17.05 0.32
C PRO A 176 -7.68 -16.02 -0.31
N LEU A 177 -6.65 -16.44 -1.05
CA LEU A 177 -5.73 -15.51 -1.72
C LEU A 177 -6.39 -14.79 -2.90
N ALA A 178 -7.23 -15.50 -3.67
CA ALA A 178 -8.00 -14.89 -4.74
C ALA A 178 -9.02 -13.88 -4.19
N ASP A 179 -9.75 -14.26 -3.14
CA ASP A 179 -10.75 -13.41 -2.49
C ASP A 179 -10.10 -12.14 -1.92
N PHE A 180 -8.91 -12.26 -1.30
CA PHE A 180 -8.15 -11.13 -0.78
C PHE A 180 -7.74 -10.14 -1.89
N ILE A 181 -7.22 -10.65 -3.02
CA ILE A 181 -6.85 -9.81 -4.17
C ILE A 181 -8.08 -9.16 -4.79
N LEU A 182 -9.17 -9.92 -4.97
CA LEU A 182 -10.41 -9.42 -5.56
C LEU A 182 -11.05 -8.33 -4.70
N SER A 183 -11.10 -8.53 -3.38
CA SER A 183 -11.61 -7.53 -2.44
C SER A 183 -10.84 -6.21 -2.54
N PHE A 184 -9.52 -6.27 -2.64
CA PHE A 184 -8.71 -5.05 -2.86
C PHE A 184 -9.07 -4.36 -4.19
N ILE A 185 -9.21 -5.14 -5.28
CA ILE A 185 -9.53 -4.59 -6.60
C ILE A 185 -10.90 -3.93 -6.61
N GLU A 186 -11.89 -4.52 -5.93
CA GLU A 186 -13.25 -3.98 -5.82
C GLU A 186 -13.30 -2.68 -5.01
N GLN A 187 -12.39 -2.51 -4.05
CA GLN A 187 -12.27 -1.30 -3.23
C GLN A 187 -11.35 -0.22 -3.84
N SER A 188 -10.82 -0.47 -5.04
CA SER A 188 -9.90 0.45 -5.70
C SER A 188 -10.67 1.59 -6.36
N ASP A 189 -10.51 2.80 -5.83
CA ASP A 189 -11.14 4.01 -6.34
C ASP A 189 -10.29 4.75 -7.39
N ARG A 190 -8.97 4.62 -7.31
CA ARG A 190 -8.03 5.31 -8.21
C ARG A 190 -7.62 4.48 -9.42
N GLY A 191 -8.15 3.27 -9.53
CA GLY A 191 -7.77 2.30 -10.53
C GLY A 191 -6.36 1.75 -10.31
N LEU A 192 -6.11 0.55 -10.83
CA LEU A 192 -4.85 -0.16 -10.61
C LEU A 192 -3.70 0.40 -11.48
N ILE A 193 -2.46 0.25 -10.98
CA ILE A 193 -1.27 0.39 -11.84
C ILE A 193 -1.38 -0.56 -13.03
N ARG A 194 -0.72 -0.20 -14.14
CA ARG A 194 -0.69 -1.02 -15.36
C ARG A 194 0.49 -2.01 -15.33
N LYS A 195 0.51 -2.89 -16.34
CA LYS A 195 1.68 -3.69 -16.67
C LYS A 195 2.71 -2.82 -17.34
#